data_e11c615fb2e775b746dbcd1d64649c8c
#
_entry.id   e11c615fb2e775b746dbcd1d64649c8c
#
_cell.length_a   1.000
_cell.length_b   1.000
_cell.length_c   1.000
_cell.angle_alpha   90.00
_cell.angle_beta   90.00
_cell.angle_gamma   90.00
#
_symmetry.space_group_name_H-M   'P 1'
#
loop_
_entity.id
_entity.type
_entity.pdbx_description
1 polymer ?
#
loop_
_entity_poly.entity_id
_entity_poly.type
_entity_poly.pdbx_seq_one_letter_code
_entity_poly.pdbx_strand_id
1 'polypeptide(L)'
;MHVQVILRQVGDCILRRCELSDIIPVMEINLRTLPEHYSDYFYESLLEELSEPFIVAEISGKIVGYIMCKMEHGFSNFKKLGFVKKGHVVSVAVIDEHRRKGFGSVLVDEALKGVKVRQCSELYLSLIHI
;
A
#
# COMPACT_ATOMS: atom_id res chain seq x y z
N MET A 1 25.10 3.77 -2.74
CA MET A 1 24.66 3.31 -1.41
C MET A 1 23.16 3.11 -1.41
N HIS A 2 22.70 1.96 -0.99
CA HIS A 2 21.27 1.66 -0.93
C HIS A 2 20.71 2.06 0.43
N VAL A 3 19.61 2.82 0.44
CA VAL A 3 18.98 3.28 1.66
C VAL A 3 17.49 2.94 1.63
N GLN A 4 17.05 2.15 2.60
CA GLN A 4 15.63 1.87 2.78
C GLN A 4 14.94 3.04 3.47
N VAL A 5 13.71 3.34 3.07
CA VAL A 5 12.91 4.38 3.70
C VAL A 5 11.99 3.74 4.73
N ILE A 6 12.40 3.78 5.99
CA ILE A 6 11.62 3.25 7.10
C ILE A 6 10.64 4.32 7.56
N LEU A 7 9.36 3.96 7.63
CA LEU A 7 8.28 4.90 7.96
C LEU A 7 7.83 4.77 9.42
N ARG A 8 7.80 3.55 9.94
CA ARG A 8 7.26 3.29 11.26
C ARG A 8 7.71 1.91 11.75
N GLN A 9 7.81 1.75 13.05
CA GLN A 9 8.04 0.45 13.68
C GLN A 9 6.91 0.17 14.67
N VAL A 10 6.34 -1.04 14.59
CA VAL A 10 5.29 -1.51 15.47
C VAL A 10 5.74 -2.85 16.03
N GLY A 11 6.26 -2.85 17.27
CA GLY A 11 6.88 -4.03 17.84
C GLY A 11 8.08 -4.47 17.00
N ASP A 12 8.08 -5.71 16.54
CA ASP A 12 9.11 -6.26 15.67
C ASP A 12 8.82 -6.05 14.17
N CYS A 13 7.70 -5.41 13.85
CA CYS A 13 7.31 -5.12 12.48
C CYS A 13 7.81 -3.75 12.04
N ILE A 14 8.46 -3.71 10.89
CA ILE A 14 8.94 -2.48 10.27
C ILE A 14 8.06 -2.20 9.06
N LEU A 15 7.46 -0.99 9.02
CA LEU A 15 6.79 -0.51 7.84
C LEU A 15 7.75 0.38 7.08
N ARG A 16 7.98 0.06 5.82
CA ARG A 16 8.89 0.80 4.98
C ARG A 16 8.37 0.88 3.56
N ARG A 17 8.91 1.79 2.77
CA ARG A 17 8.55 1.87 1.36
C ARG A 17 8.96 0.60 0.62
N CYS A 18 8.08 0.15 -0.27
CA CYS A 18 8.36 -0.97 -1.15
C CYS A 18 9.50 -0.61 -2.08
N GLU A 19 10.36 -1.57 -2.34
CA GLU A 19 11.45 -1.49 -3.31
C GLU A 19 11.21 -2.50 -4.43
N LEU A 20 11.91 -2.33 -5.53
CA LEU A 20 11.74 -3.21 -6.68
C LEU A 20 11.94 -4.68 -6.30
N SER A 21 12.90 -4.96 -5.43
CA SER A 21 13.17 -6.33 -4.94
C SER A 21 12.06 -6.90 -4.09
N ASP A 22 11.11 -6.09 -3.61
CA ASP A 22 9.99 -6.54 -2.79
C ASP A 22 8.79 -7.00 -3.64
N ILE A 23 8.80 -6.74 -4.93
CA ILE A 23 7.65 -7.02 -5.80
C ILE A 23 7.27 -8.49 -5.78
N ILE A 24 8.25 -9.39 -5.89
CA ILE A 24 7.98 -10.85 -5.87
C ILE A 24 7.35 -11.29 -4.55
N PRO A 25 7.91 -10.95 -3.37
CA PRO A 25 7.23 -11.25 -2.12
C PRO A 25 5.83 -10.67 -2.00
N VAL A 26 5.61 -9.45 -2.49
CA VAL A 26 4.27 -8.83 -2.49
C VAL A 26 3.31 -9.63 -3.36
N MET A 27 3.72 -10.03 -4.54
CA MET A 27 2.91 -10.84 -5.44
C MET A 27 2.55 -12.19 -4.80
N GLU A 28 3.49 -12.81 -4.11
CA GLU A 28 3.24 -14.07 -3.41
C GLU A 28 2.17 -13.93 -2.33
N ILE A 29 2.20 -12.83 -1.58
CA ILE A 29 1.16 -12.55 -0.58
C ILE A 29 -0.19 -12.34 -1.27
N ASN A 30 -0.23 -11.58 -2.35
CA ASN A 30 -1.46 -11.36 -3.11
C ASN A 30 -2.06 -12.68 -3.60
N LEU A 31 -1.24 -13.57 -4.15
CA LEU A 31 -1.70 -14.87 -4.66
C LEU A 31 -2.29 -15.74 -3.55
N ARG A 32 -1.76 -15.65 -2.33
CA ARG A 32 -2.20 -16.46 -1.19
C ARG A 32 -3.45 -15.92 -0.52
N THR A 33 -3.67 -14.60 -0.56
CA THR A 33 -4.63 -13.95 0.33
C THR A 33 -5.85 -13.35 -0.36
N LEU A 34 -5.73 -13.01 -1.64
CA LEU A 34 -6.78 -12.27 -2.35
C LEU A 34 -7.16 -12.97 -3.65
N PRO A 35 -8.44 -12.87 -4.06
CA PRO A 35 -8.89 -13.49 -5.32
C PRO A 35 -8.45 -12.73 -6.56
N GLU A 36 -8.14 -11.45 -6.44
CA GLU A 36 -7.77 -10.60 -7.57
C GLU A 36 -6.26 -10.50 -7.68
N HIS A 37 -5.73 -10.88 -8.85
CA HIS A 37 -4.29 -10.92 -9.09
C HIS A 37 -3.92 -9.98 -10.22
N TYR A 38 -2.68 -9.50 -10.20
CA TYR A 38 -2.16 -8.52 -11.17
C TYR A 38 -0.86 -9.05 -11.78
N SER A 39 -0.48 -8.52 -12.95
CA SER A 39 0.80 -8.82 -13.54
C SER A 39 1.93 -8.13 -12.76
N ASP A 40 3.16 -8.67 -12.86
CA ASP A 40 4.34 -8.04 -12.27
C ASP A 40 4.54 -6.62 -12.80
N TYR A 41 4.27 -6.41 -14.08
CA TYR A 41 4.34 -5.09 -14.71
C TYR A 41 3.42 -4.07 -14.03
N PHE A 42 2.23 -4.50 -13.60
CA PHE A 42 1.30 -3.62 -12.91
C PHE A 42 1.87 -3.15 -11.56
N TYR A 43 2.43 -4.08 -10.78
CA TYR A 43 3.08 -3.72 -9.50
C TYR A 43 4.22 -2.74 -9.71
N GLU A 44 5.06 -3.00 -10.70
CA GLU A 44 6.19 -2.12 -11.02
C GLU A 44 5.72 -0.73 -11.45
N SER A 45 4.64 -0.65 -12.23
CA SER A 45 4.09 0.63 -12.67
C SER A 45 3.57 1.45 -11.50
N LEU A 46 2.92 0.83 -10.51
CA LEU A 46 2.45 1.54 -9.32
C LEU A 46 3.62 2.04 -8.47
N LEU A 47 4.66 1.23 -8.34
CA LEU A 47 5.86 1.62 -7.60
C LEU A 47 6.52 2.84 -8.25
N GLU A 48 6.55 2.89 -9.58
CA GLU A 48 7.13 4.01 -10.32
C GLU A 48 6.26 5.26 -10.27
N GLU A 49 4.95 5.11 -10.45
CA GLU A 49 4.03 6.24 -10.54
C GLU A 49 3.67 6.86 -9.19
N LEU A 50 3.52 6.03 -8.16
CA LEU A 50 3.07 6.48 -6.85
C LEU A 50 3.74 5.65 -5.77
N SER A 51 5.04 5.92 -5.57
CA SER A 51 5.87 5.13 -4.66
C SER A 51 5.59 5.39 -3.18
N GLU A 52 5.19 6.61 -2.81
CA GLU A 52 5.04 6.99 -1.40
C GLU A 52 4.03 6.12 -0.64
N PRO A 53 2.85 5.79 -1.18
CA PRO A 53 1.93 4.90 -0.48
C PRO A 53 2.13 3.42 -0.79
N PHE A 54 3.16 3.03 -1.52
CA PHE A 54 3.47 1.62 -1.74
C PHE A 54 4.39 1.16 -0.61
N ILE A 55 3.80 0.47 0.38
CA ILE A 55 4.44 0.19 1.65
C ILE A 55 4.38 -1.31 1.94
N VAL A 56 5.45 -1.83 2.51
CA VAL A 56 5.52 -3.23 2.95
C VAL A 56 5.72 -3.29 4.46
N ALA A 57 5.18 -4.33 5.06
CA ALA A 57 5.40 -4.66 6.46
C ALA A 57 6.36 -5.84 6.52
N GLU A 58 7.45 -5.69 7.26
CA GLU A 58 8.53 -6.66 7.33
C GLU A 58 8.77 -7.07 8.78
N ILE A 59 8.86 -8.37 9.00
CA ILE A 59 9.23 -8.94 10.30
C ILE A 59 10.40 -9.88 10.08
N SER A 60 11.51 -9.62 10.77
CA SER A 60 12.73 -10.46 10.69
C SER A 60 13.18 -10.71 9.25
N GLY A 61 13.16 -9.66 8.44
CA GLY A 61 13.61 -9.72 7.05
C GLY A 61 12.60 -10.31 6.08
N LYS A 62 11.41 -10.70 6.54
CA LYS A 62 10.38 -11.31 5.69
C LYS A 62 9.20 -10.36 5.53
N ILE A 63 8.75 -10.17 4.31
CA ILE A 63 7.55 -9.37 4.01
C ILE A 63 6.32 -10.16 4.44
N VAL A 64 5.51 -9.56 5.30
CA VAL A 64 4.29 -10.18 5.85
C VAL A 64 3.01 -9.45 5.47
N GLY A 65 3.13 -8.29 4.87
CA GLY A 65 1.98 -7.50 4.42
C GLY A 65 2.41 -6.38 3.50
N TYR A 66 1.43 -5.80 2.83
CA TYR A 66 1.69 -4.69 1.91
C TYR A 66 0.43 -3.87 1.69
N ILE A 67 0.63 -2.67 1.17
CA ILE A 67 -0.44 -1.84 0.59
C ILE A 67 0.11 -1.17 -0.66
N MET A 68 -0.70 -1.13 -1.70
CA MET A 68 -0.36 -0.40 -2.93
C MET A 68 -1.54 0.43 -3.41
N CYS A 69 -1.26 1.61 -3.90
CA CYS A 69 -2.26 2.58 -4.30
C CYS A 69 -2.01 3.07 -5.71
N LYS A 70 -3.09 3.56 -6.33
CA LYS A 70 -3.08 4.19 -7.63
C LYS A 70 -3.57 5.62 -7.48
N MET A 71 -2.99 6.55 -8.23
CA MET A 71 -3.45 7.92 -8.26
C MET A 71 -4.59 8.07 -9.28
N GLU A 72 -5.66 8.73 -8.86
CA GLU A 72 -6.81 9.00 -9.70
C GLU A 72 -7.23 10.45 -9.56
N HIS A 73 -7.93 10.95 -10.56
CA HIS A 73 -8.56 12.26 -10.52
C HIS A 73 -10.07 12.06 -10.61
N GLY A 74 -10.83 12.80 -9.80
CA GLY A 74 -12.27 12.68 -9.82
C GLY A 74 -12.93 13.62 -8.82
N PHE A 75 -14.25 13.50 -8.70
CA PHE A 75 -14.98 14.30 -7.73
C PHE A 75 -14.70 13.81 -6.31
N SER A 76 -14.62 14.76 -5.38
CA SER A 76 -14.39 14.45 -3.97
C SER A 76 -15.56 13.64 -3.41
N ASN A 77 -15.24 12.61 -2.61
CA ASN A 77 -16.23 11.88 -1.83
C ASN A 77 -16.69 12.66 -0.60
N PHE A 78 -15.98 13.71 -0.22
CA PHE A 78 -16.21 14.48 1.00
C PHE A 78 -16.61 15.94 0.75
N LYS A 79 -16.28 16.48 -0.43
CA LYS A 79 -16.61 17.86 -0.80
C LYS A 79 -17.66 17.85 -1.91
N LYS A 80 -18.72 18.63 -1.73
CA LYS A 80 -19.86 18.62 -2.65
C LYS A 80 -19.54 18.98 -4.09
N LEU A 81 -18.56 19.85 -4.33
CA LEU A 81 -18.26 20.40 -5.65
C LEU A 81 -16.74 20.47 -5.84
N GLY A 82 -16.06 19.34 -5.71
CA GLY A 82 -14.61 19.38 -5.85
C GLY A 82 -14.10 18.30 -6.78
N PHE A 83 -13.36 18.71 -7.81
CA PHE A 83 -12.56 17.79 -8.59
C PHE A 83 -11.20 17.70 -7.90
N VAL A 84 -10.82 16.52 -7.42
CA VAL A 84 -9.63 16.35 -6.59
C VAL A 84 -8.77 15.19 -7.10
N LYS A 85 -7.53 15.22 -6.66
CA LYS A 85 -6.58 14.15 -6.82
C LYS A 85 -6.76 13.16 -5.67
N LYS A 86 -6.97 11.90 -5.98
CA LYS A 86 -7.27 10.84 -5.01
C LYS A 86 -6.25 9.73 -5.07
N GLY A 87 -5.99 9.11 -3.93
CA GLY A 87 -5.34 7.81 -3.87
C GLY A 87 -6.39 6.71 -3.80
N HIS A 88 -6.27 5.72 -4.65
CA HIS A 88 -7.11 4.51 -4.61
C HIS A 88 -6.27 3.36 -4.09
N VAL A 89 -6.67 2.77 -2.96
CA VAL A 89 -6.03 1.56 -2.45
C VAL A 89 -6.42 0.42 -3.39
N VAL A 90 -5.47 -0.01 -4.19
CA VAL A 90 -5.68 -1.10 -5.15
C VAL A 90 -5.68 -2.44 -4.44
N SER A 91 -4.78 -2.61 -3.48
CA SER A 91 -4.65 -3.87 -2.77
C SER A 91 -3.98 -3.66 -1.43
N VAL A 92 -4.48 -4.32 -0.40
CA VAL A 92 -3.87 -4.35 0.93
C VAL A 92 -4.07 -5.75 1.49
N ALA A 93 -3.01 -6.35 2.01
CA ALA A 93 -3.09 -7.69 2.57
C ALA A 93 -2.02 -7.91 3.63
N VAL A 94 -2.34 -8.76 4.59
CA VAL A 94 -1.43 -9.26 5.62
C VAL A 94 -1.59 -10.78 5.64
N ILE A 95 -0.48 -11.52 5.72
CA ILE A 95 -0.56 -12.98 5.77
C ILE A 95 -1.28 -13.45 7.04
N ASP A 96 -1.90 -14.63 6.98
CA ASP A 96 -2.79 -15.13 8.05
C ASP A 96 -2.11 -15.16 9.42
N GLU A 97 -0.84 -15.56 9.47
CA GLU A 97 -0.09 -15.69 10.72
C GLU A 97 0.08 -14.37 11.46
N HIS A 98 -0.10 -13.25 10.76
CA HIS A 98 0.08 -11.92 11.33
C HIS A 98 -1.18 -11.05 11.29
N ARG A 99 -2.32 -11.62 10.97
CA ARG A 99 -3.60 -10.91 11.04
C ARG A 99 -4.00 -10.67 12.49
N ARG A 100 -4.93 -9.72 12.69
CA ARG A 100 -5.44 -9.32 14.00
C ARG A 100 -4.39 -8.67 14.91
N LYS A 101 -3.28 -8.22 14.34
CA LYS A 101 -2.26 -7.46 15.07
C LYS A 101 -2.28 -5.97 14.73
N GLY A 102 -3.27 -5.54 13.94
CA GLY A 102 -3.42 -4.14 13.57
C GLY A 102 -2.53 -3.68 12.40
N PHE A 103 -1.83 -4.59 11.75
CA PHE A 103 -0.90 -4.21 10.66
C PHE A 103 -1.64 -3.62 9.45
N GLY A 104 -2.83 -4.13 9.13
CA GLY A 104 -3.62 -3.58 8.04
C GLY A 104 -3.97 -2.11 8.25
N SER A 105 -4.44 -1.76 9.45
CA SER A 105 -4.73 -0.38 9.83
C SER A 105 -3.51 0.53 9.75
N VAL A 106 -2.38 0.05 10.22
CA VAL A 106 -1.14 0.82 10.22
C VAL A 106 -0.65 1.04 8.80
N LEU A 107 -0.77 0.03 7.93
CA LEU A 107 -0.46 0.17 6.51
C LEU A 107 -1.33 1.26 5.86
N VAL A 108 -2.63 1.26 6.14
CA VAL A 108 -3.54 2.29 5.61
C VAL A 108 -3.16 3.67 6.13
N ASP A 109 -2.84 3.81 7.42
CA ASP A 109 -2.41 5.08 8.00
C ASP A 109 -1.17 5.63 7.29
N GLU A 110 -0.17 4.78 7.08
CA GLU A 110 1.06 5.22 6.41
C GLU A 110 0.82 5.52 4.93
N ALA A 111 -0.06 4.76 4.27
CA ALA A 111 -0.43 5.04 2.89
C ALA A 111 -1.14 6.38 2.75
N LEU A 112 -2.02 6.73 3.70
CA LEU A 112 -2.69 8.03 3.70
C LEU A 112 -1.68 9.18 3.80
N LYS A 113 -0.67 9.04 4.65
CA LYS A 113 0.42 10.03 4.72
C LYS A 113 1.17 10.12 3.40
N GLY A 114 1.41 8.97 2.76
CA GLY A 114 2.12 8.92 1.48
C GLY A 114 1.36 9.61 0.35
N VAL A 115 0.04 9.42 0.26
CA VAL A 115 -0.75 10.08 -0.78
C VAL A 115 -0.84 11.59 -0.56
N LYS A 116 -0.81 12.03 0.69
CA LYS A 116 -0.78 13.48 1.00
C LYS A 116 0.50 14.15 0.51
N VAL A 117 1.62 13.44 0.54
CA VAL A 117 2.90 13.95 0.00
C VAL A 117 2.76 14.27 -1.49
N ARG A 118 1.95 13.50 -2.23
CA ARG A 118 1.67 13.72 -3.65
C ARG A 118 0.48 14.66 -3.87
N GLN A 119 0.03 15.36 -2.83
CA GLN A 119 -1.09 16.30 -2.90
C GLN A 119 -2.41 15.63 -3.24
N CYS A 120 -2.53 14.33 -2.99
CA CYS A 120 -3.81 13.64 -3.02
C CYS A 120 -4.58 14.02 -1.76
N SER A 121 -5.76 14.57 -1.91
CA SER A 121 -6.56 15.03 -0.77
C SER A 121 -7.39 13.93 -0.12
N GLU A 122 -7.56 12.81 -0.80
CA GLU A 122 -8.41 11.71 -0.34
C GLU A 122 -7.76 10.36 -0.65
N LEU A 123 -8.04 9.40 0.21
CA LEU A 123 -7.70 8.00 -0.01
C LEU A 123 -8.98 7.18 0.11
N TYR A 124 -9.21 6.26 -0.80
CA TYR A 124 -10.37 5.38 -0.73
C TYR A 124 -10.01 3.94 -1.10
N LEU A 125 -10.82 3.02 -0.61
CA LEU A 125 -10.67 1.59 -0.84
C LEU A 125 -11.93 1.07 -1.53
N SER A 126 -11.75 0.29 -2.58
CA SER A 126 -12.86 -0.39 -3.22
C SER A 126 -13.33 -1.57 -2.37
N LEU A 127 -14.62 -1.62 -2.05
CA LEU A 127 -15.18 -2.70 -1.23
C LEU A 127 -15.15 -4.06 -1.94
N ILE A 128 -14.99 -4.09 -3.25
CA ILE A 128 -14.93 -5.32 -4.04
C ILE A 128 -13.70 -6.15 -3.68
N HIS A 129 -12.66 -5.49 -3.16
CA HIS A 129 -11.37 -6.13 -2.89
C HIS A 129 -11.15 -6.51 -1.43
N ILE A 130 -12.17 -6.39 -0.62
CA ILE A 130 -12.09 -6.71 0.80
C ILE A 130 -12.55 -8.14 1.07
#